data_dc978aa1b58728213a3f38baafa4d712
#
_entry.id   dc978aa1b58728213a3f38baafa4d712
#
_cell.length_a   1.000
_cell.length_b   1.000
_cell.length_c   1.000
_cell.angle_alpha   90.00
_cell.angle_beta   90.00
_cell.angle_gamma   90.00
#
_symmetry.space_group_name_H-M   'P 1'
#
loop_
_entity.id
_entity.type
_entity.pdbx_description
1 polymer ?
#
loop_
_entity_poly.entity_id
_entity_poly.type
_entity_poly.pdbx_seq_one_letter_code
_entity_poly.pdbx_strand_id
1 'polypeptide(L)'
;SVSQSDQAFWVGVVSFAFGIANFFGAPLLGALSDAWGRRKVLLLGFCGLALNFFATALATSLWMLIAVRLVGGAMQANAAVANAYVADITAPEGRAKRFGLLGAMFGLGFIIGPAVGGLLGAIDIHLPFFVAGGLSLLNLAYGWWVLPESLPPEKRRPFEWKAANPLKAFTALVRLPGIGKVVGVIACTGLAQGVLYNVWVLHNTFKFGWDTQANGWSLAAVGVVSVIVQGFLLGKLLKRFPPRRLVVMGLVSSTCAYFLWGLASQGWMMYAIIFANLLGFTVTASVQSLVSSAADAKTQGQTMGSVSSLNSLTAVVAPVLASPVLMAVSHLPHGDWRIGAPLYFGAALQFTALLLAWLHFRSTR
;
A
#
# COMPACT_ATOMS: atom_id res chain seq x y z
N SER A 1 -1.63 4.65 35.43
CA SER A 1 -2.29 3.97 34.30
C SER A 1 -2.75 5.04 33.30
N VAL A 2 -2.21 4.99 32.11
CA VAL A 2 -2.62 5.86 31.00
C VAL A 2 -4.07 5.46 30.63
N SER A 3 -4.97 6.44 30.47
CA SER A 3 -6.36 6.16 30.10
C SER A 3 -6.44 5.52 28.70
N GLN A 4 -7.51 4.77 28.40
CA GLN A 4 -7.71 4.18 27.07
C GLN A 4 -7.78 5.27 25.98
N SER A 5 -8.34 6.44 26.30
CA SER A 5 -8.39 7.58 25.39
C SER A 5 -6.99 8.14 25.09
N ASP A 6 -6.12 8.24 26.11
CA ASP A 6 -4.74 8.70 25.92
C ASP A 6 -3.92 7.70 25.11
N GLN A 7 -4.12 6.38 25.34
CA GLN A 7 -3.48 5.34 24.54
C GLN A 7 -3.88 5.44 23.07
N ALA A 8 -5.17 5.58 22.78
CA ALA A 8 -5.67 5.75 21.42
C ALA A 8 -5.11 7.02 20.75
N PHE A 9 -5.05 8.14 21.48
CA PHE A 9 -4.46 9.38 21.00
C PHE A 9 -2.99 9.20 20.60
N TRP A 10 -2.16 8.60 21.48
CA TRP A 10 -0.74 8.43 21.21
C TRP A 10 -0.45 7.40 20.11
N VAL A 11 -1.25 6.35 20.00
CA VAL A 11 -1.18 5.42 18.85
C VAL A 11 -1.47 6.18 17.55
N GLY A 12 -2.44 7.09 17.56
CA GLY A 12 -2.73 7.98 16.43
C GLY A 12 -1.55 8.87 16.06
N VAL A 13 -0.93 9.52 17.06
CA VAL A 13 0.27 10.39 16.86
C VAL A 13 1.43 9.60 16.27
N VAL A 14 1.72 8.42 16.81
CA VAL A 14 2.81 7.54 16.33
C VAL A 14 2.56 7.07 14.90
N SER A 15 1.31 6.72 14.57
CA SER A 15 0.90 6.32 13.21
C SER A 15 0.97 7.48 12.23
N PHE A 16 0.51 8.65 12.65
CA PHE A 16 0.61 9.88 11.84
C PHE A 16 2.06 10.27 11.56
N ALA A 17 2.93 10.22 12.57
CA ALA A 17 4.36 10.49 12.40
C ALA A 17 5.00 9.58 11.34
N PHE A 18 4.66 8.29 11.35
CA PHE A 18 5.10 7.35 10.33
C PHE A 18 4.56 7.71 8.94
N GLY A 19 3.26 7.99 8.82
CA GLY A 19 2.61 8.32 7.55
C GLY A 19 3.15 9.60 6.93
N ILE A 20 3.34 10.67 7.73
CA ILE A 20 3.87 11.94 7.23
C ILE A 20 5.33 11.80 6.80
N ALA A 21 6.14 11.04 7.54
CA ALA A 21 7.52 10.77 7.16
C ALA A 21 7.61 9.95 5.85
N ASN A 22 6.71 8.99 5.64
CA ASN A 22 6.63 8.26 4.39
C ASN A 22 6.19 9.16 3.23
N PHE A 23 5.22 10.04 3.45
CA PHE A 23 4.74 11.00 2.45
C PHE A 23 5.87 11.89 1.89
N PHE A 24 6.73 12.43 2.76
CA PHE A 24 7.89 13.21 2.34
C PHE A 24 9.08 12.34 1.91
N GLY A 25 9.26 11.20 2.53
CA GLY A 25 10.36 10.27 2.26
C GLY A 25 10.30 9.63 0.87
N ALA A 26 9.09 9.32 0.38
CA ALA A 26 8.93 8.62 -0.88
C ALA A 26 9.47 9.39 -2.11
N PRO A 27 9.12 10.67 -2.35
CA PRO A 27 9.71 11.41 -3.46
C PRO A 27 11.19 11.74 -3.23
N LEU A 28 11.61 11.91 -1.97
CA LEU A 28 13.02 12.14 -1.63
C LEU A 28 13.88 10.93 -2.01
N LEU A 29 13.54 9.73 -1.53
CA LEU A 29 14.28 8.51 -1.87
C LEU A 29 14.18 8.18 -3.35
N GLY A 30 13.04 8.45 -3.99
CA GLY A 30 12.87 8.33 -5.43
C GLY A 30 13.88 9.20 -6.20
N ALA A 31 13.96 10.49 -5.87
CA ALA A 31 14.89 11.45 -6.49
C ALA A 31 16.37 11.11 -6.20
N LEU A 32 16.68 10.70 -4.97
CA LEU A 32 18.02 10.22 -4.62
C LEU A 32 18.40 8.99 -5.44
N SER A 33 17.48 8.07 -5.66
CA SER A 33 17.75 6.87 -6.46
C SER A 33 17.94 7.16 -7.95
N ASP A 34 17.31 8.20 -8.48
CA ASP A 34 17.54 8.68 -9.84
C ASP A 34 18.95 9.33 -9.99
N ALA A 35 19.49 9.90 -8.90
CA ALA A 35 20.78 10.58 -8.91
C ALA A 35 21.97 9.65 -8.57
N TRP A 36 21.83 8.84 -7.53
CA TRP A 36 22.92 8.02 -6.99
C TRP A 36 22.92 6.59 -7.53
N GLY A 37 21.85 6.16 -8.15
CA GLY A 37 21.58 4.79 -8.57
C GLY A 37 20.67 4.05 -7.60
N ARG A 38 19.93 3.06 -8.11
CA ARG A 38 18.91 2.32 -7.37
C ARG A 38 19.51 1.50 -6.23
N ARG A 39 20.58 0.75 -6.56
CA ARG A 39 21.22 -0.18 -5.62
C ARG A 39 21.66 0.51 -4.35
N LYS A 40 22.37 1.64 -4.45
CA LYS A 40 22.87 2.38 -3.28
C LYS A 40 21.76 2.82 -2.35
N VAL A 41 20.67 3.35 -2.91
CA VAL A 41 19.54 3.85 -2.11
C VAL A 41 18.72 2.70 -1.52
N LEU A 42 18.57 1.57 -2.24
CA LEU A 42 17.95 0.36 -1.68
C LEU A 42 18.71 -0.19 -0.48
N LEU A 43 20.03 -0.28 -0.59
CA LEU A 43 20.89 -0.75 0.52
C LEU A 43 20.84 0.21 1.72
N LEU A 44 20.86 1.53 1.47
CA LEU A 44 20.66 2.52 2.52
C LEU A 44 19.30 2.34 3.23
N GLY A 45 18.24 2.09 2.45
CA GLY A 45 16.90 1.83 2.99
C GLY A 45 16.84 0.57 3.85
N PHE A 46 17.46 -0.54 3.43
CA PHE A 46 17.53 -1.76 4.26
C PHE A 46 18.33 -1.55 5.54
N CYS A 47 19.43 -0.82 5.48
CA CYS A 47 20.18 -0.43 6.67
C CYS A 47 19.32 0.41 7.62
N GLY A 48 18.65 1.43 7.09
CA GLY A 48 17.73 2.28 7.87
C GLY A 48 16.57 1.50 8.50
N LEU A 49 15.98 0.53 7.78
CA LEU A 49 14.94 -0.34 8.32
C LEU A 49 15.45 -1.25 9.44
N ALA A 50 16.64 -1.84 9.28
CA ALA A 50 17.24 -2.65 10.34
C ALA A 50 17.46 -1.83 11.61
N LEU A 51 18.09 -0.65 11.49
CA LEU A 51 18.29 0.28 12.60
C LEU A 51 16.96 0.70 13.24
N ASN A 52 15.95 0.98 12.44
CA ASN A 52 14.61 1.35 12.91
C ASN A 52 13.97 0.22 13.74
N PHE A 53 14.07 -1.04 13.31
CA PHE A 53 13.52 -2.16 14.06
C PHE A 53 14.26 -2.38 15.39
N PHE A 54 15.58 -2.34 15.39
CA PHE A 54 16.36 -2.45 16.64
C PHE A 54 16.09 -1.27 17.57
N ALA A 55 16.02 -0.04 17.06
CA ALA A 55 15.68 1.12 17.87
C ALA A 55 14.24 1.03 18.43
N THR A 56 13.29 0.45 17.68
CA THR A 56 11.94 0.19 18.18
C THR A 56 11.96 -0.84 19.31
N ALA A 57 12.74 -1.92 19.16
CA ALA A 57 12.88 -2.94 20.19
C ALA A 57 13.48 -2.40 21.51
N LEU A 58 14.38 -1.40 21.41
CA LEU A 58 15.07 -0.79 22.54
C LEU A 58 14.39 0.49 23.04
N ALA A 59 13.23 0.87 22.47
CA ALA A 59 12.55 2.11 22.82
C ALA A 59 11.97 2.05 24.25
N THR A 60 12.44 2.94 25.12
CA THR A 60 12.00 3.07 26.52
C THR A 60 11.07 4.26 26.76
N SER A 61 10.91 5.14 25.79
CA SER A 61 10.05 6.31 25.91
C SER A 61 9.19 6.52 24.65
N LEU A 62 8.05 7.18 24.85
CA LEU A 62 7.13 7.53 23.78
C LEU A 62 7.77 8.45 22.72
N TRP A 63 8.59 9.41 23.17
CA TRP A 63 9.30 10.33 22.27
C TRP A 63 10.32 9.59 21.41
N MET A 64 11.00 8.60 21.96
CA MET A 64 11.88 7.72 21.21
C MET A 64 11.09 6.93 20.15
N LEU A 65 9.91 6.40 20.49
CA LEU A 65 9.03 5.73 19.52
C LEU A 65 8.60 6.67 18.40
N ILE A 66 8.24 7.91 18.69
CA ILE A 66 7.87 8.90 17.67
C ILE A 66 9.06 9.18 16.74
N ALA A 67 10.24 9.41 17.29
CA ALA A 67 11.46 9.63 16.49
C ALA A 67 11.78 8.43 15.59
N VAL A 68 11.72 7.23 16.16
CA VAL A 68 11.93 5.98 15.41
C VAL A 68 10.87 5.82 14.31
N ARG A 69 9.60 6.18 14.54
CA ARG A 69 8.56 6.13 13.52
C ARG A 69 8.75 7.13 12.40
N LEU A 70 9.28 8.31 12.68
CA LEU A 70 9.65 9.28 11.64
C LEU A 70 10.76 8.72 10.74
N VAL A 71 11.81 8.16 11.32
CA VAL A 71 12.89 7.53 10.54
C VAL A 71 12.37 6.31 9.77
N GLY A 72 11.60 5.45 10.44
CA GLY A 72 11.02 4.25 9.85
C GLY A 72 10.08 4.56 8.69
N GLY A 73 9.22 5.57 8.82
CA GLY A 73 8.33 6.01 7.76
C GLY A 73 9.10 6.48 6.53
N ALA A 74 10.16 7.29 6.72
CA ALA A 74 11.02 7.73 5.62
C ALA A 74 11.74 6.55 4.95
N MET A 75 12.25 5.57 5.72
CA MET A 75 12.94 4.40 5.18
C MET A 75 11.98 3.38 4.54
N GLN A 76 10.75 3.27 5.01
CA GLN A 76 9.71 2.44 4.38
C GLN A 76 9.40 2.89 2.94
N ALA A 77 9.63 4.15 2.62
CA ALA A 77 9.54 4.69 1.26
C ALA A 77 10.52 4.02 0.27
N ASN A 78 11.44 3.18 0.75
CA ASN A 78 12.31 2.33 -0.06
C ASN A 78 11.53 1.42 -1.03
N ALA A 79 10.27 1.11 -0.74
CA ALA A 79 9.38 0.41 -1.67
C ALA A 79 9.21 1.15 -3.02
N ALA A 80 9.23 2.50 -3.02
CA ALA A 80 9.19 3.28 -4.25
C ALA A 80 10.43 3.05 -5.12
N VAL A 81 11.60 2.96 -4.49
CA VAL A 81 12.88 2.68 -5.18
C VAL A 81 12.91 1.24 -5.71
N ALA A 82 12.36 0.28 -4.94
CA ALA A 82 12.22 -1.10 -5.39
C ALA A 82 11.30 -1.22 -6.62
N ASN A 83 10.17 -0.50 -6.64
CA ASN A 83 9.29 -0.42 -7.81
C ASN A 83 10.01 0.19 -9.02
N ALA A 84 10.79 1.26 -8.83
CA ALA A 84 11.59 1.86 -9.88
C ALA A 84 12.66 0.90 -10.41
N TYR A 85 13.36 0.18 -9.51
CA TYR A 85 14.33 -0.85 -9.86
C TYR A 85 13.71 -1.94 -10.73
N VAL A 86 12.55 -2.47 -10.32
CA VAL A 86 11.82 -3.49 -11.09
C VAL A 86 11.39 -2.95 -12.46
N ALA A 87 10.98 -1.68 -12.54
CA ALA A 87 10.63 -1.03 -13.80
C ALA A 87 11.84 -0.90 -14.74
N ASP A 88 13.03 -0.58 -14.19
CA ASP A 88 14.27 -0.43 -14.97
C ASP A 88 14.71 -1.76 -15.63
N ILE A 89 14.57 -2.88 -14.92
CA ILE A 89 15.01 -4.21 -15.39
C ILE A 89 13.91 -4.99 -16.15
N THR A 90 12.74 -4.38 -16.36
CA THR A 90 11.60 -5.07 -16.97
C THR A 90 11.08 -4.29 -18.16
N ALA A 91 10.92 -4.96 -19.31
CA ALA A 91 10.26 -4.37 -20.48
C ALA A 91 8.81 -3.96 -20.13
N PRO A 92 8.28 -2.88 -20.74
CA PRO A 92 6.95 -2.32 -20.40
C PRO A 92 5.84 -3.36 -20.35
N GLU A 93 5.84 -4.34 -21.26
CA GLU A 93 4.83 -5.39 -21.38
C GLU A 93 4.85 -6.36 -20.19
N GLY A 94 6.01 -6.53 -19.55
CA GLY A 94 6.21 -7.42 -18.39
C GLY A 94 5.99 -6.76 -17.03
N ARG A 95 5.91 -5.42 -16.96
CA ARG A 95 5.89 -4.65 -15.70
C ARG A 95 4.71 -4.99 -14.80
N ALA A 96 3.51 -5.12 -15.37
CA ALA A 96 2.32 -5.45 -14.59
C ALA A 96 2.47 -6.81 -13.87
N LYS A 97 3.04 -7.82 -14.53
CA LYS A 97 3.32 -9.13 -13.93
C LYS A 97 4.34 -9.01 -12.79
N ARG A 98 5.42 -8.22 -12.99
CA ARG A 98 6.46 -8.03 -11.97
C ARG A 98 5.95 -7.26 -10.76
N PHE A 99 5.17 -6.20 -10.97
CA PHE A 99 4.52 -5.48 -9.88
C PHE A 99 3.49 -6.36 -9.14
N GLY A 100 2.80 -7.25 -9.88
CA GLY A 100 1.94 -8.26 -9.26
C GLY A 100 2.70 -9.22 -8.34
N LEU A 101 3.91 -9.65 -8.72
CA LEU A 101 4.75 -10.47 -7.85
C LEU A 101 5.16 -9.74 -6.57
N LEU A 102 5.48 -8.43 -6.65
CA LEU A 102 5.71 -7.62 -5.45
C LEU A 102 4.45 -7.57 -4.55
N GLY A 103 3.27 -7.41 -5.15
CA GLY A 103 2.00 -7.47 -4.43
C GLY A 103 1.74 -8.83 -3.79
N ALA A 104 2.09 -9.93 -4.46
CA ALA A 104 2.00 -11.27 -3.90
C ALA A 104 2.93 -11.47 -2.68
N MET A 105 4.15 -10.92 -2.74
CA MET A 105 5.08 -10.94 -1.59
C MET A 105 4.53 -10.10 -0.42
N PHE A 106 3.89 -8.97 -0.70
CA PHE A 106 3.18 -8.19 0.31
C PHE A 106 2.04 -9.01 0.94
N GLY A 107 1.25 -9.71 0.12
CA GLY A 107 0.20 -10.64 0.60
C GLY A 107 0.74 -11.74 1.51
N LEU A 108 1.89 -12.36 1.15
CA LEU A 108 2.57 -13.33 2.01
C LEU A 108 2.99 -12.72 3.35
N GLY A 109 3.55 -11.50 3.33
CA GLY A 109 3.89 -10.77 4.54
C GLY A 109 2.68 -10.52 5.43
N PHE A 110 1.52 -10.26 4.85
CA PHE A 110 0.25 -10.06 5.57
C PHE A 110 -0.28 -11.35 6.23
N ILE A 111 0.06 -12.52 5.70
CA ILE A 111 -0.27 -13.82 6.32
C ILE A 111 0.73 -14.16 7.41
N ILE A 112 2.02 -14.12 7.09
CA ILE A 112 3.10 -14.59 7.95
C ILE A 112 3.37 -13.60 9.09
N GLY A 113 3.31 -12.29 8.80
CA GLY A 113 3.67 -11.23 9.75
C GLY A 113 2.89 -11.30 11.06
N PRO A 114 1.54 -11.24 11.04
CA PRO A 114 0.74 -11.35 12.26
C PRO A 114 0.91 -12.68 12.99
N ALA A 115 1.05 -13.80 12.27
CA ALA A 115 1.23 -15.12 12.86
C ALA A 115 2.56 -15.21 13.61
N VAL A 116 3.67 -14.89 12.95
CA VAL A 116 5.01 -14.90 13.55
C VAL A 116 5.13 -13.81 14.62
N GLY A 117 4.62 -12.61 14.34
CA GLY A 117 4.64 -11.50 15.29
C GLY A 117 3.86 -11.80 16.57
N GLY A 118 2.71 -12.48 16.46
CA GLY A 118 1.91 -12.92 17.61
C GLY A 118 2.61 -14.00 18.45
N LEU A 119 3.19 -15.01 17.80
CA LEU A 119 3.94 -16.06 18.47
C LEU A 119 5.17 -15.52 19.22
N LEU A 120 5.95 -14.68 18.57
CA LEU A 120 7.15 -14.08 19.17
C LEU A 120 6.78 -13.07 20.26
N GLY A 121 5.73 -12.26 20.03
CA GLY A 121 5.25 -11.27 20.98
C GLY A 121 4.63 -11.87 22.24
N ALA A 122 4.13 -13.12 22.17
CA ALA A 122 3.69 -13.87 23.35
C ALA A 122 4.84 -14.31 24.25
N ILE A 123 6.06 -14.44 23.70
CA ILE A 123 7.28 -14.75 24.48
C ILE A 123 7.85 -13.44 25.05
N ASP A 124 8.07 -12.44 24.21
CA ASP A 124 8.55 -11.11 24.58
C ASP A 124 8.09 -10.08 23.55
N ILE A 125 7.54 -8.94 23.99
CA ILE A 125 6.98 -7.90 23.13
C ILE A 125 8.03 -7.24 22.21
N HIS A 126 9.31 -7.31 22.59
CA HIS A 126 10.43 -6.74 21.80
C HIS A 126 10.96 -7.72 20.75
N LEU A 127 10.76 -9.02 20.94
CA LEU A 127 11.30 -10.08 20.10
C LEU A 127 10.90 -9.99 18.63
N PRO A 128 9.65 -9.68 18.25
CA PRO A 128 9.27 -9.48 16.85
C PRO A 128 10.12 -8.41 16.13
N PHE A 129 10.47 -7.34 16.85
CA PHE A 129 11.27 -6.25 16.28
C PHE A 129 12.75 -6.65 16.10
N PHE A 130 13.32 -7.41 17.03
CA PHE A 130 14.66 -7.98 16.86
C PHE A 130 14.73 -8.93 15.66
N VAL A 131 13.73 -9.79 15.50
CA VAL A 131 13.65 -10.70 14.35
C VAL A 131 13.49 -9.93 13.04
N ALA A 132 12.62 -8.92 12.99
CA ALA A 132 12.44 -8.07 11.81
C ALA A 132 13.73 -7.28 11.46
N GLY A 133 14.45 -6.79 12.48
CA GLY A 133 15.75 -6.16 12.32
C GLY A 133 16.79 -7.11 11.73
N GLY A 134 16.87 -8.34 12.25
CA GLY A 134 17.74 -9.40 11.74
C GLY A 134 17.43 -9.77 10.29
N LEU A 135 16.14 -9.91 9.92
CA LEU A 135 15.73 -10.14 8.53
C LEU A 135 16.10 -8.97 7.61
N SER A 136 15.99 -7.74 8.11
CA SER A 136 16.42 -6.55 7.34
C SER A 136 17.93 -6.52 7.11
N LEU A 137 18.74 -6.97 8.09
CA LEU A 137 20.19 -7.15 7.91
C LEU A 137 20.52 -8.26 6.92
N LEU A 138 19.81 -9.37 6.95
CA LEU A 138 19.96 -10.43 5.96
C LEU A 138 19.61 -9.92 4.54
N ASN A 139 18.56 -9.11 4.41
CA ASN A 139 18.21 -8.46 3.15
C ASN A 139 19.31 -7.48 2.69
N LEU A 140 19.88 -6.72 3.61
CA LEU A 140 21.01 -5.82 3.33
C LEU A 140 22.21 -6.61 2.81
N ALA A 141 22.60 -7.68 3.50
CA ALA A 141 23.68 -8.55 3.12
C ALA A 141 23.44 -9.20 1.74
N TYR A 142 22.27 -9.79 1.54
CA TYR A 142 21.87 -10.37 0.26
C TYR A 142 21.92 -9.34 -0.88
N GLY A 143 21.34 -8.15 -0.65
CA GLY A 143 21.36 -7.06 -1.64
C GLY A 143 22.78 -6.56 -1.94
N TRP A 144 23.67 -6.55 -0.93
CA TRP A 144 25.06 -6.16 -1.14
C TRP A 144 25.80 -7.08 -2.10
N TRP A 145 25.61 -8.39 -2.00
CA TRP A 145 26.31 -9.37 -2.83
C TRP A 145 25.60 -9.69 -4.16
N VAL A 146 24.27 -9.66 -4.19
CA VAL A 146 23.50 -10.19 -5.32
C VAL A 146 22.87 -9.11 -6.18
N LEU A 147 22.53 -7.93 -5.61
CA LEU A 147 21.76 -6.91 -6.32
C LEU A 147 22.66 -6.09 -7.26
N PRO A 148 22.54 -6.19 -8.61
CA PRO A 148 23.26 -5.33 -9.53
C PRO A 148 22.67 -3.92 -9.55
N GLU A 149 23.39 -2.94 -10.10
CA GLU A 149 22.83 -1.62 -10.38
C GLU A 149 21.93 -1.66 -11.61
N SER A 150 20.70 -1.17 -11.48
CA SER A 150 19.74 -1.14 -12.60
C SER A 150 19.76 0.17 -13.38
N LEU A 151 20.30 1.25 -12.80
CA LEU A 151 20.36 2.57 -13.43
C LEU A 151 21.80 2.95 -13.79
N PRO A 152 22.20 2.77 -15.07
CA PRO A 152 23.54 3.13 -15.53
C PRO A 152 23.85 4.62 -15.32
N PRO A 153 25.12 5.01 -15.13
CA PRO A 153 25.50 6.40 -14.88
C PRO A 153 24.98 7.40 -15.92
N GLU A 154 24.90 7.00 -17.19
CA GLU A 154 24.47 7.83 -18.32
C GLU A 154 22.98 8.16 -18.26
N LYS A 155 22.19 7.37 -17.55
CA LYS A 155 20.76 7.56 -17.35
C LYS A 155 20.43 8.29 -16.05
N ARG A 156 21.44 8.57 -15.20
CA ARG A 156 21.25 9.30 -13.95
C ARG A 156 21.04 10.78 -14.23
N ARG A 157 20.35 11.46 -13.33
CA ARG A 157 20.18 12.91 -13.34
C ARG A 157 20.71 13.51 -12.03
N PRO A 158 21.18 14.78 -12.03
CA PRO A 158 21.56 15.45 -10.80
C PRO A 158 20.40 15.49 -9.79
N PHE A 159 20.76 15.36 -8.50
CA PHE A 159 19.76 15.51 -7.45
C PHE A 159 19.31 16.98 -7.33
N GLU A 160 18.02 17.18 -7.33
CA GLU A 160 17.38 18.48 -7.13
C GLU A 160 16.39 18.40 -5.97
N TRP A 161 16.53 19.27 -4.96
CA TRP A 161 15.59 19.39 -3.84
C TRP A 161 14.15 19.64 -4.29
N LYS A 162 13.98 20.31 -5.43
CA LYS A 162 12.65 20.53 -6.03
C LYS A 162 11.96 19.23 -6.43
N ALA A 163 12.72 18.23 -6.82
CA ALA A 163 12.21 16.90 -7.20
C ALA A 163 11.78 16.09 -5.97
N ALA A 164 12.36 16.36 -4.80
CA ALA A 164 12.01 15.72 -3.53
C ALA A 164 10.75 16.32 -2.87
N ASN A 165 10.22 17.43 -3.39
CA ASN A 165 9.01 18.04 -2.86
C ASN A 165 7.77 17.26 -3.32
N PRO A 166 6.95 16.69 -2.41
CA PRO A 166 5.79 15.87 -2.76
C PRO A 166 4.74 16.63 -3.58
N LEU A 167 4.52 17.92 -3.33
CA LEU A 167 3.57 18.74 -4.10
C LEU A 167 4.01 18.91 -5.55
N LYS A 168 5.32 19.14 -5.78
CA LYS A 168 5.88 19.18 -7.14
C LYS A 168 5.93 17.81 -7.79
N ALA A 169 6.16 16.76 -6.99
CA ALA A 169 6.10 15.38 -7.43
C ALA A 169 4.69 15.02 -7.95
N PHE A 170 3.62 15.45 -7.27
CA PHE A 170 2.25 15.31 -7.78
C PHE A 170 2.02 16.07 -9.07
N THR A 171 2.48 17.31 -9.14
CA THR A 171 2.34 18.10 -10.37
C THR A 171 3.07 17.45 -11.55
N ALA A 172 4.27 16.90 -11.30
CA ALA A 172 5.02 16.18 -12.32
C ALA A 172 4.29 14.89 -12.75
N LEU A 173 3.72 14.14 -11.80
CA LEU A 173 2.95 12.92 -12.07
C LEU A 173 1.71 13.21 -12.93
N VAL A 174 0.96 14.26 -12.61
CA VAL A 174 -0.24 14.67 -13.37
C VAL A 174 0.11 15.12 -14.80
N ARG A 175 1.31 15.70 -14.98
CA ARG A 175 1.79 16.18 -16.29
C ARG A 175 2.36 15.08 -17.18
N LEU A 176 2.56 13.86 -16.67
CA LEU A 176 2.99 12.76 -17.52
C LEU A 176 1.99 12.51 -18.66
N PRO A 177 2.46 12.33 -19.90
CA PRO A 177 1.58 12.10 -21.04
C PRO A 177 0.65 10.90 -20.79
N GLY A 178 -0.65 11.13 -20.95
CA GLY A 178 -1.65 10.09 -20.78
C GLY A 178 -1.88 9.58 -19.36
N ILE A 179 -1.44 10.26 -18.29
CA ILE A 179 -1.55 9.81 -16.89
C ILE A 179 -2.44 10.69 -16.01
N GLY A 180 -2.74 11.92 -16.39
CA GLY A 180 -3.42 12.88 -15.51
C GLY A 180 -4.67 12.35 -14.79
N LYS A 181 -5.58 11.68 -15.52
CA LYS A 181 -6.77 11.05 -14.91
C LYS A 181 -6.46 9.78 -14.13
N VAL A 182 -5.37 9.07 -14.45
CA VAL A 182 -4.93 7.86 -13.74
C VAL A 182 -4.47 8.21 -12.32
N VAL A 183 -3.95 9.41 -12.10
CA VAL A 183 -3.64 9.91 -10.74
C VAL A 183 -4.91 9.97 -9.88
N GLY A 184 -6.03 10.43 -10.44
CA GLY A 184 -7.33 10.39 -9.77
C GLY A 184 -7.78 8.95 -9.45
N VAL A 185 -7.53 8.00 -10.36
CA VAL A 185 -7.78 6.57 -10.10
C VAL A 185 -6.98 6.08 -8.91
N ILE A 186 -5.68 6.40 -8.85
CA ILE A 186 -4.80 6.01 -7.71
C ILE A 186 -5.32 6.62 -6.41
N ALA A 187 -5.67 7.90 -6.41
CA ALA A 187 -6.17 8.59 -5.23
C ALA A 187 -7.47 7.97 -4.71
N CYS A 188 -8.46 7.76 -5.59
CA CYS A 188 -9.74 7.18 -5.21
C CYS A 188 -9.60 5.72 -4.75
N THR A 189 -8.82 4.89 -5.46
CA THR A 189 -8.59 3.50 -5.05
C THR A 189 -7.79 3.41 -3.75
N GLY A 190 -6.77 4.27 -3.57
CA GLY A 190 -5.99 4.36 -2.34
C GLY A 190 -6.83 4.77 -1.14
N LEU A 191 -7.70 5.79 -1.30
CA LEU A 191 -8.66 6.20 -0.26
C LEU A 191 -9.65 5.07 0.07
N ALA A 192 -10.25 4.42 -0.94
CA ALA A 192 -11.17 3.32 -0.72
C ALA A 192 -10.51 2.17 0.04
N GLN A 193 -9.27 1.82 -0.32
CA GLN A 193 -8.50 0.78 0.34
C GLN A 193 -8.12 1.19 1.78
N GLY A 194 -7.74 2.44 1.99
CA GLY A 194 -7.49 2.99 3.32
C GLY A 194 -8.74 2.96 4.21
N VAL A 195 -9.90 3.34 3.67
CA VAL A 195 -11.19 3.20 4.37
C VAL A 195 -11.45 1.75 4.76
N LEU A 196 -11.31 0.81 3.80
CA LEU A 196 -11.51 -0.61 4.04
C LEU A 196 -10.64 -1.14 5.20
N TYR A 197 -9.34 -0.87 5.16
CA TYR A 197 -8.41 -1.32 6.20
C TYR A 197 -8.73 -0.76 7.58
N ASN A 198 -9.15 0.51 7.65
CA ASN A 198 -9.46 1.14 8.92
C ASN A 198 -10.78 0.65 9.54
N VAL A 199 -11.77 0.31 8.72
CA VAL A 199 -13.09 -0.07 9.23
C VAL A 199 -13.31 -1.58 9.29
N TRP A 200 -12.53 -2.40 8.61
CA TRP A 200 -12.77 -3.83 8.41
C TRP A 200 -13.05 -4.58 9.72
N VAL A 201 -12.15 -4.48 10.67
CA VAL A 201 -12.25 -5.20 11.95
C VAL A 201 -13.46 -4.71 12.74
N LEU A 202 -13.60 -3.38 12.90
CA LEU A 202 -14.70 -2.79 13.66
C LEU A 202 -16.06 -3.03 13.00
N HIS A 203 -16.14 -2.92 11.68
CA HIS A 203 -17.35 -3.24 10.92
C HIS A 203 -17.81 -4.68 11.16
N ASN A 204 -16.90 -5.63 11.05
CA ASN A 204 -17.21 -7.04 11.24
C ASN A 204 -17.59 -7.34 12.69
N THR A 205 -16.93 -6.72 13.66
CA THR A 205 -17.28 -6.84 15.07
C THR A 205 -18.66 -6.25 15.35
N PHE A 206 -18.97 -5.04 14.85
CA PHE A 206 -20.26 -4.40 15.07
C PHE A 206 -21.41 -5.10 14.33
N LYS A 207 -21.15 -5.63 13.13
CA LYS A 207 -22.20 -6.21 12.29
C LYS A 207 -22.47 -7.68 12.57
N PHE A 208 -21.42 -8.46 12.82
CA PHE A 208 -21.48 -9.92 12.93
C PHE A 208 -21.05 -10.45 14.31
N GLY A 209 -20.58 -9.57 15.22
CA GLY A 209 -20.04 -9.98 16.50
C GLY A 209 -18.71 -10.74 16.41
N TRP A 210 -17.93 -10.53 15.35
CA TRP A 210 -16.66 -11.24 15.16
C TRP A 210 -15.64 -10.89 16.25
N ASP A 211 -14.99 -11.89 16.76
CA ASP A 211 -13.86 -11.78 17.66
C ASP A 211 -12.53 -11.53 16.89
N THR A 212 -11.44 -11.40 17.62
CA THR A 212 -10.11 -11.19 17.05
C THR A 212 -9.68 -12.34 16.13
N GLN A 213 -10.06 -13.57 16.45
CA GLN A 213 -9.70 -14.75 15.68
C GLN A 213 -10.43 -14.78 14.33
N ALA A 214 -11.74 -14.55 14.31
CA ALA A 214 -12.55 -14.49 13.10
C ALA A 214 -12.08 -13.37 12.15
N ASN A 215 -11.77 -12.18 12.70
CA ASN A 215 -11.18 -11.08 11.94
C ASN A 215 -9.80 -11.47 11.37
N GLY A 216 -8.97 -12.15 12.16
CA GLY A 216 -7.65 -12.64 11.70
C GLY A 216 -7.77 -13.60 10.52
N TRP A 217 -8.70 -14.55 10.56
CA TRP A 217 -8.95 -15.47 9.44
C TRP A 217 -9.41 -14.75 8.18
N SER A 218 -10.23 -13.72 8.30
CA SER A 218 -10.68 -12.93 7.15
C SER A 218 -9.53 -12.19 6.47
N LEU A 219 -8.62 -11.62 7.25
CA LEU A 219 -7.40 -10.97 6.71
C LEU A 219 -6.45 -11.98 6.07
N ALA A 220 -6.33 -13.17 6.66
CA ALA A 220 -5.57 -14.27 6.05
C ALA A 220 -6.17 -14.69 4.70
N ALA A 221 -7.49 -14.76 4.58
CA ALA A 221 -8.16 -15.04 3.31
C ALA A 221 -7.85 -13.98 2.24
N VAL A 222 -7.84 -12.69 2.61
CA VAL A 222 -7.40 -11.60 1.71
C VAL A 222 -5.96 -11.81 1.26
N GLY A 223 -5.05 -12.18 2.17
CA GLY A 223 -3.66 -12.48 1.85
C GLY A 223 -3.53 -13.65 0.86
N VAL A 224 -4.26 -14.75 1.11
CA VAL A 224 -4.27 -15.93 0.22
C VAL A 224 -4.75 -15.55 -1.17
N VAL A 225 -5.86 -14.81 -1.29
CA VAL A 225 -6.39 -14.36 -2.59
C VAL A 225 -5.39 -13.44 -3.28
N SER A 226 -4.74 -12.53 -2.54
CA SER A 226 -3.70 -11.64 -3.07
C SER A 226 -2.55 -12.45 -3.70
N VAL A 227 -2.04 -13.46 -3.00
CA VAL A 227 -0.96 -14.34 -3.51
C VAL A 227 -1.41 -15.11 -4.76
N ILE A 228 -2.60 -15.70 -4.74
CA ILE A 228 -3.14 -16.45 -5.88
C ILE A 228 -3.29 -15.54 -7.11
N VAL A 229 -3.92 -14.38 -6.92
CA VAL A 229 -4.23 -13.50 -8.05
C VAL A 229 -2.96 -12.83 -8.57
N GLN A 230 -2.19 -12.19 -7.72
CA GLN A 230 -1.03 -11.40 -8.13
C GLN A 230 0.16 -12.28 -8.48
N GLY A 231 0.34 -13.42 -7.79
CA GLY A 231 1.42 -14.36 -8.06
C GLY A 231 1.20 -15.22 -9.30
N PHE A 232 -0.01 -15.72 -9.50
CA PHE A 232 -0.28 -16.73 -10.52
C PHE A 232 -1.29 -16.30 -11.58
N LEU A 233 -2.42 -15.69 -11.19
CA LEU A 233 -3.51 -15.41 -12.10
C LEU A 233 -3.23 -14.18 -12.98
N LEU A 234 -2.64 -13.12 -12.43
CA LEU A 234 -2.36 -11.87 -13.14
C LEU A 234 -1.52 -12.10 -14.40
N GLY A 235 -0.49 -12.95 -14.32
CA GLY A 235 0.34 -13.27 -15.47
C GLY A 235 -0.44 -13.95 -16.62
N LYS A 236 -1.44 -14.77 -16.29
CA LYS A 236 -2.34 -15.41 -17.28
C LYS A 236 -3.34 -14.39 -17.85
N LEU A 237 -3.88 -13.52 -17.01
CA LEU A 237 -4.81 -12.48 -17.44
C LEU A 237 -4.15 -11.47 -18.38
N LEU A 238 -2.90 -11.08 -18.12
CA LEU A 238 -2.14 -10.15 -18.96
C LEU A 238 -1.78 -10.71 -20.35
N LYS A 239 -1.77 -12.03 -20.52
CA LYS A 239 -1.66 -12.65 -21.85
C LYS A 239 -2.91 -12.45 -22.69
N ARG A 240 -4.08 -12.30 -22.06
CA ARG A 240 -5.37 -12.20 -22.73
C ARG A 240 -5.93 -10.78 -22.76
N PHE A 241 -5.62 -9.97 -21.74
CA PHE A 241 -6.12 -8.62 -21.56
C PHE A 241 -4.99 -7.62 -21.31
N PRO A 242 -4.97 -6.47 -22.01
CA PRO A 242 -4.01 -5.42 -21.72
C PRO A 242 -4.27 -4.79 -20.34
N PRO A 243 -3.24 -4.18 -19.69
CA PRO A 243 -3.36 -3.57 -18.37
C PRO A 243 -4.57 -2.60 -18.24
N ARG A 244 -4.84 -1.80 -19.27
CA ARG A 244 -5.98 -0.87 -19.32
C ARG A 244 -7.32 -1.57 -19.09
N ARG A 245 -7.54 -2.73 -19.74
CA ARG A 245 -8.78 -3.51 -19.55
C ARG A 245 -8.85 -4.13 -18.17
N LEU A 246 -7.74 -4.62 -17.64
CA LEU A 246 -7.69 -5.19 -16.29
C LEU A 246 -8.00 -4.13 -15.23
N VAL A 247 -7.55 -2.89 -15.39
CA VAL A 247 -7.92 -1.78 -14.49
C VAL A 247 -9.43 -1.60 -14.47
N VAL A 248 -10.08 -1.50 -15.64
CA VAL A 248 -11.54 -1.30 -15.71
C VAL A 248 -12.29 -2.50 -15.12
N MET A 249 -11.95 -3.71 -15.52
CA MET A 249 -12.59 -4.95 -15.01
C MET A 249 -12.40 -5.09 -13.50
N GLY A 250 -11.19 -4.79 -13.00
CA GLY A 250 -10.87 -4.84 -11.58
C GLY A 250 -11.62 -3.77 -10.76
N LEU A 251 -11.78 -2.56 -11.30
CA LEU A 251 -12.56 -1.50 -10.64
C LEU A 251 -14.05 -1.82 -10.61
N VAL A 252 -14.61 -2.45 -11.65
CA VAL A 252 -15.99 -2.97 -11.61
C VAL A 252 -16.12 -4.00 -10.49
N SER A 253 -15.21 -4.99 -10.46
CA SER A 253 -15.19 -6.03 -9.43
C SER A 253 -15.09 -5.43 -8.01
N SER A 254 -14.17 -4.49 -7.81
CA SER A 254 -13.98 -3.82 -6.50
C SER A 254 -15.19 -2.98 -6.10
N THR A 255 -15.80 -2.23 -7.02
CA THR A 255 -17.01 -1.45 -6.74
C THR A 255 -18.13 -2.36 -6.24
N CYS A 256 -18.37 -3.47 -6.95
CA CYS A 256 -19.38 -4.47 -6.54
C CYS A 256 -19.02 -5.09 -5.18
N ALA A 257 -17.76 -5.47 -4.98
CA ALA A 257 -17.32 -6.09 -3.73
C ALA A 257 -17.52 -5.19 -2.52
N TYR A 258 -17.11 -3.93 -2.60
CA TYR A 258 -17.28 -2.97 -1.50
C TYR A 258 -18.76 -2.75 -1.16
N PHE A 259 -19.59 -2.62 -2.18
CA PHE A 259 -21.02 -2.47 -1.99
C PHE A 259 -21.65 -3.72 -1.35
N LEU A 260 -21.30 -4.91 -1.85
CA LEU A 260 -21.79 -6.18 -1.32
C LEU A 260 -21.30 -6.45 0.11
N TRP A 261 -20.06 -6.12 0.47
CA TRP A 261 -19.58 -6.20 1.85
C TRP A 261 -20.42 -5.33 2.79
N GLY A 262 -20.79 -4.12 2.35
CA GLY A 262 -21.71 -3.26 3.10
C GLY A 262 -23.09 -3.88 3.31
N LEU A 263 -23.61 -4.60 2.31
CA LEU A 263 -24.93 -5.26 2.37
C LEU A 263 -24.91 -6.63 3.05
N ALA A 264 -23.75 -7.28 3.17
CA ALA A 264 -23.65 -8.63 3.73
C ALA A 264 -24.37 -8.74 5.07
N SER A 265 -25.27 -9.71 5.19
CA SER A 265 -26.07 -9.97 6.40
C SER A 265 -25.48 -11.10 7.26
N GLN A 266 -24.57 -11.90 6.70
CA GLN A 266 -23.96 -13.04 7.38
C GLN A 266 -22.44 -13.05 7.16
N GLY A 267 -21.68 -13.48 8.16
CA GLY A 267 -20.22 -13.45 8.14
C GLY A 267 -19.58 -14.27 7.00
N TRP A 268 -20.17 -15.41 6.61
CA TRP A 268 -19.63 -16.21 5.50
C TRP A 268 -19.67 -15.46 4.14
N MET A 269 -20.60 -14.51 3.98
CA MET A 269 -20.69 -13.69 2.76
C MET A 269 -19.45 -12.83 2.58
N MET A 270 -18.80 -12.40 3.69
CA MET A 270 -17.57 -11.63 3.62
C MET A 270 -16.47 -12.42 2.89
N TYR A 271 -16.31 -13.70 3.23
CA TYR A 271 -15.36 -14.61 2.56
C TYR A 271 -15.73 -14.87 1.11
N ALA A 272 -17.01 -15.15 0.83
CA ALA A 272 -17.49 -15.37 -0.53
C ALA A 272 -17.17 -14.18 -1.45
N ILE A 273 -17.36 -12.94 -0.96
CA ILE A 273 -17.07 -11.73 -1.72
C ILE A 273 -15.55 -11.53 -1.87
N ILE A 274 -14.71 -11.86 -0.85
CA ILE A 274 -13.25 -11.83 -0.99
C ILE A 274 -12.82 -12.72 -2.16
N PHE A 275 -13.31 -13.96 -2.22
CA PHE A 275 -12.98 -14.90 -3.29
C PHE A 275 -13.63 -14.54 -4.65
N ALA A 276 -14.74 -13.82 -4.66
CA ALA A 276 -15.34 -13.31 -5.90
C ALA A 276 -14.60 -12.10 -6.47
N ASN A 277 -13.95 -11.29 -5.63
CA ASN A 277 -13.27 -10.06 -6.02
C ASN A 277 -11.85 -10.29 -6.59
N LEU A 278 -11.61 -11.38 -7.30
CA LEU A 278 -10.29 -11.72 -7.86
C LEU A 278 -9.71 -10.61 -8.74
N LEU A 279 -10.53 -10.02 -9.59
CA LEU A 279 -10.09 -8.96 -10.52
C LEU A 279 -9.73 -7.67 -9.80
N GLY A 280 -10.33 -7.38 -8.65
CA GLY A 280 -9.98 -6.21 -7.84
C GLY A 280 -8.51 -6.19 -7.43
N PHE A 281 -7.94 -7.35 -7.14
CA PHE A 281 -6.51 -7.48 -6.76
C PHE A 281 -5.55 -7.21 -7.93
N THR A 282 -6.01 -7.12 -9.17
CA THR A 282 -5.17 -6.80 -10.34
C THR A 282 -4.97 -5.30 -10.56
N VAL A 283 -5.81 -4.45 -9.96
CA VAL A 283 -5.89 -3.00 -10.23
C VAL A 283 -4.55 -2.32 -9.93
N THR A 284 -4.03 -2.49 -8.74
CA THR A 284 -2.81 -1.78 -8.29
C THR A 284 -1.61 -2.07 -9.20
N ALA A 285 -1.34 -3.34 -9.48
CA ALA A 285 -0.22 -3.74 -10.33
C ALA A 285 -0.39 -3.23 -11.78
N SER A 286 -1.61 -3.27 -12.30
CA SER A 286 -1.92 -2.78 -13.65
C SER A 286 -1.80 -1.26 -13.75
N VAL A 287 -2.28 -0.52 -12.75
CA VAL A 287 -2.15 0.95 -12.69
C VAL A 287 -0.69 1.36 -12.55
N GLN A 288 0.08 0.72 -11.66
CA GLN A 288 1.51 0.98 -11.52
C GLN A 288 2.28 0.72 -12.83
N SER A 289 1.91 -0.33 -13.56
CA SER A 289 2.49 -0.62 -14.87
C SER A 289 2.21 0.49 -15.88
N LEU A 290 0.99 1.03 -15.93
CA LEU A 290 0.64 2.14 -16.83
C LEU A 290 1.44 3.40 -16.50
N VAL A 291 1.53 3.77 -15.23
CA VAL A 291 2.30 4.93 -14.77
C VAL A 291 3.79 4.75 -15.07
N SER A 292 4.34 3.57 -14.73
CA SER A 292 5.74 3.24 -14.98
C SER A 292 6.10 3.28 -16.46
N SER A 293 5.19 2.85 -17.34
CA SER A 293 5.43 2.86 -18.80
C SER A 293 5.36 4.26 -19.42
N ALA A 294 4.72 5.22 -18.76
CA ALA A 294 4.67 6.61 -19.20
C ALA A 294 5.86 7.45 -18.71
N ALA A 295 6.64 6.95 -17.76
CA ALA A 295 7.79 7.63 -17.20
C ALA A 295 9.08 7.30 -17.98
N ASP A 296 9.96 8.29 -18.12
CA ASP A 296 11.29 8.08 -18.66
C ASP A 296 12.18 7.34 -17.63
N ALA A 297 13.19 6.62 -18.12
CA ALA A 297 14.17 5.93 -17.28
C ALA A 297 14.86 6.87 -16.26
N LYS A 298 15.12 8.14 -16.67
CA LYS A 298 15.75 9.16 -15.81
C LYS A 298 14.85 9.66 -14.67
N THR A 299 13.52 9.49 -14.79
CA THR A 299 12.54 10.01 -13.83
C THR A 299 11.74 8.89 -13.14
N GLN A 300 12.11 7.64 -13.39
CA GLN A 300 11.37 6.47 -12.90
C GLN A 300 11.26 6.44 -11.37
N GLY A 301 12.36 6.72 -10.66
CA GLY A 301 12.37 6.76 -9.19
C GLY A 301 11.48 7.87 -8.64
N GLN A 302 11.55 9.06 -9.21
CA GLN A 302 10.67 10.18 -8.83
C GLN A 302 9.20 9.84 -9.09
N THR A 303 8.89 9.22 -10.22
CA THR A 303 7.52 8.84 -10.58
C THR A 303 6.97 7.81 -9.60
N MET A 304 7.73 6.76 -9.30
CA MET A 304 7.31 5.74 -8.33
C MET A 304 7.25 6.32 -6.91
N GLY A 305 8.16 7.23 -6.55
CA GLY A 305 8.12 7.99 -5.31
C GLY A 305 6.85 8.84 -5.18
N SER A 306 6.42 9.48 -6.27
CA SER A 306 5.19 10.28 -6.30
C SER A 306 3.94 9.41 -6.11
N VAL A 307 3.89 8.23 -6.73
CA VAL A 307 2.81 7.25 -6.53
C VAL A 307 2.78 6.78 -5.08
N SER A 308 3.93 6.44 -4.51
CA SER A 308 4.04 6.02 -3.12
C SER A 308 3.63 7.12 -2.14
N SER A 309 4.03 8.36 -2.40
CA SER A 309 3.62 9.53 -1.62
C SER A 309 2.10 9.76 -1.67
N LEU A 310 1.49 9.61 -2.85
CA LEU A 310 0.03 9.69 -2.98
C LEU A 310 -0.68 8.60 -2.17
N ASN A 311 -0.19 7.36 -2.23
CA ASN A 311 -0.72 6.26 -1.43
C ASN A 311 -0.57 6.52 0.09
N SER A 312 0.56 7.10 0.52
CA SER A 312 0.77 7.47 1.92
C SER A 312 -0.19 8.57 2.37
N LEU A 313 -0.44 9.57 1.52
CA LEU A 313 -1.42 10.62 1.78
C LEU A 313 -2.82 10.04 1.93
N THR A 314 -3.23 9.14 1.03
CA THR A 314 -4.55 8.49 1.12
C THR A 314 -4.68 7.65 2.39
N ALA A 315 -3.61 6.98 2.82
CA ALA A 315 -3.59 6.20 4.06
C ALA A 315 -3.75 7.08 5.32
N VAL A 316 -3.20 8.31 5.30
CA VAL A 316 -3.35 9.29 6.40
C VAL A 316 -4.75 9.91 6.41
N VAL A 317 -5.33 10.19 5.23
CA VAL A 317 -6.65 10.84 5.10
C VAL A 317 -7.79 9.84 5.32
N ALA A 318 -7.64 8.59 4.94
CA ALA A 318 -8.70 7.59 5.00
C ALA A 318 -9.33 7.41 6.40
N PRO A 319 -8.57 7.31 7.52
CA PRO A 319 -9.15 7.22 8.86
C PRO A 319 -10.00 8.44 9.22
N VAL A 320 -9.57 9.64 8.82
CA VAL A 320 -10.27 10.90 9.09
C VAL A 320 -11.64 10.91 8.42
N LEU A 321 -11.77 10.30 7.27
CA LEU A 321 -13.03 10.19 6.53
C LEU A 321 -13.88 9.01 7.01
N ALA A 322 -13.25 7.88 7.31
CA ALA A 322 -13.93 6.62 7.63
C ALA A 322 -14.45 6.56 9.06
N SER A 323 -13.67 7.05 10.04
CA SER A 323 -14.01 6.90 11.46
C SER A 323 -15.30 7.63 11.85
N PRO A 324 -15.56 8.88 11.44
CA PRO A 324 -16.84 9.54 11.77
C PRO A 324 -18.04 8.81 11.18
N VAL A 325 -17.93 8.28 9.97
CA VAL A 325 -19.01 7.54 9.31
C VAL A 325 -19.30 6.24 10.07
N LEU A 326 -18.25 5.52 10.49
CA LEU A 326 -18.42 4.29 11.27
C LEU A 326 -19.00 4.59 12.67
N MET A 327 -18.52 5.63 13.33
CA MET A 327 -19.05 6.04 14.64
C MET A 327 -20.53 6.40 14.59
N ALA A 328 -20.96 7.09 13.54
CA ALA A 328 -22.36 7.47 13.35
C ALA A 328 -23.32 6.28 13.26
N VAL A 329 -22.84 5.09 12.88
CA VAL A 329 -23.65 3.87 12.70
C VAL A 329 -23.32 2.75 13.71
N SER A 330 -22.34 2.96 14.59
CA SER A 330 -21.86 1.94 15.53
C SER A 330 -22.89 1.53 16.60
N HIS A 331 -23.88 2.41 16.87
CA HIS A 331 -24.95 2.18 17.85
C HIS A 331 -26.12 1.35 17.29
N LEU A 332 -26.10 1.02 16.00
CA LEU A 332 -27.16 0.25 15.35
C LEU A 332 -27.10 -1.24 15.75
N PRO A 333 -28.24 -1.94 15.75
CA PRO A 333 -28.27 -3.36 16.09
C PRO A 333 -27.49 -4.21 15.08
N HIS A 334 -26.97 -5.35 15.54
CA HIS A 334 -26.25 -6.30 14.69
C HIS A 334 -27.07 -6.66 13.44
N GLY A 335 -26.40 -6.77 12.31
CA GLY A 335 -27.03 -7.09 11.02
C GLY A 335 -27.67 -5.90 10.29
N ASP A 336 -27.75 -4.71 10.89
CA ASP A 336 -28.30 -3.52 10.22
C ASP A 336 -27.43 -3.16 9.00
N TRP A 337 -28.08 -3.00 7.83
CA TRP A 337 -27.38 -2.67 6.59
C TRP A 337 -26.65 -1.31 6.63
N ARG A 338 -27.13 -0.37 7.45
CA ARG A 338 -26.53 0.96 7.63
C ARG A 338 -25.14 0.91 8.24
N ILE A 339 -24.79 -0.15 9.01
CA ILE A 339 -23.43 -0.37 9.50
C ILE A 339 -22.42 -0.45 8.35
N GLY A 340 -22.89 -0.81 7.16
CA GLY A 340 -22.11 -0.81 5.92
C GLY A 340 -21.76 0.58 5.35
N ALA A 341 -22.23 1.69 5.94
CA ALA A 341 -22.03 3.05 5.40
C ALA A 341 -20.57 3.38 5.00
N PRO A 342 -19.52 3.06 5.78
CA PRO A 342 -18.15 3.31 5.35
C PRO A 342 -17.75 2.49 4.11
N LEU A 343 -18.29 1.28 3.95
CA LEU A 343 -18.04 0.43 2.79
C LEU A 343 -18.78 0.93 1.55
N TYR A 344 -19.98 1.48 1.71
CA TYR A 344 -20.70 2.15 0.61
C TYR A 344 -19.95 3.41 0.16
N PHE A 345 -19.36 4.15 1.09
CA PHE A 345 -18.47 5.26 0.78
C PHE A 345 -17.24 4.78 -0.01
N GLY A 346 -16.61 3.68 0.42
CA GLY A 346 -15.55 3.02 -0.32
C GLY A 346 -15.98 2.58 -1.73
N ALA A 347 -17.19 2.03 -1.88
CA ALA A 347 -17.77 1.67 -3.17
C ALA A 347 -17.95 2.90 -4.08
N ALA A 348 -18.41 4.02 -3.55
CA ALA A 348 -18.53 5.28 -4.29
C ALA A 348 -17.17 5.80 -4.77
N LEU A 349 -16.12 5.68 -3.96
CA LEU A 349 -14.74 6.01 -4.37
C LEU A 349 -14.24 5.08 -5.48
N GLN A 350 -14.48 3.77 -5.38
CA GLN A 350 -14.13 2.80 -6.44
C GLN A 350 -14.90 3.08 -7.73
N PHE A 351 -16.18 3.42 -7.64
CA PHE A 351 -17.00 3.81 -8.80
C PHE A 351 -16.48 5.11 -9.44
N THR A 352 -16.09 6.10 -8.65
CA THR A 352 -15.46 7.32 -9.17
C THR A 352 -14.16 7.00 -9.89
N ALA A 353 -13.31 6.13 -9.33
CA ALA A 353 -12.12 5.63 -10.00
C ALA A 353 -12.44 4.94 -11.34
N LEU A 354 -13.50 4.12 -11.37
CA LEU A 354 -13.98 3.45 -12.58
C LEU A 354 -14.39 4.47 -13.66
N LEU A 355 -15.15 5.48 -13.30
CA LEU A 355 -15.55 6.54 -14.24
C LEU A 355 -14.34 7.29 -14.80
N LEU A 356 -13.38 7.67 -13.93
CA LEU A 356 -12.15 8.34 -14.35
C LEU A 356 -11.32 7.47 -15.30
N ALA A 357 -11.16 6.18 -14.99
CA ALA A 357 -10.45 5.22 -15.83
C ALA A 357 -11.15 5.04 -17.18
N TRP A 358 -12.45 4.85 -17.17
CA TRP A 358 -13.23 4.65 -18.39
C TRP A 358 -13.18 5.87 -19.32
N LEU A 359 -13.39 7.09 -18.78
CA LEU A 359 -13.31 8.34 -19.53
C LEU A 359 -11.90 8.58 -20.08
N HIS A 360 -10.87 8.21 -19.32
CA HIS A 360 -9.49 8.35 -19.74
C HIS A 360 -9.16 7.42 -20.91
N PHE A 361 -9.44 6.13 -20.75
CA PHE A 361 -9.11 5.12 -21.77
C PHE A 361 -9.97 5.21 -23.04
N ARG A 362 -11.14 5.87 -22.97
CA ARG A 362 -11.96 6.18 -24.14
C ARG A 362 -11.41 7.34 -24.94
N SER A 363 -10.84 8.36 -24.28
CA SER A 363 -10.28 9.54 -24.93
C SER A 363 -8.89 9.31 -25.54
N THR A 364 -8.23 8.20 -25.23
CA THR A 364 -6.88 7.83 -25.72
C THR A 364 -6.93 6.72 -26.78
N ARG A 365 -8.11 6.41 -27.31
CA ARG A 365 -8.32 5.65 -28.54
C ARG A 365 -8.29 6.60 -29.71
#